data_add9b54c7a02139a9f14085c633c137a
#
_entry.id   add9b54c7a02139a9f14085c633c137a
#
_cell.length_a   1.000
_cell.length_b   1.000
_cell.length_c   1.000
_cell.angle_alpha   90.00
_cell.angle_beta   90.00
_cell.angle_gamma   90.00
#
_symmetry.space_group_name_H-M   'P 1'
#
loop_
_entity.id
_entity.type
_entity.pdbx_description
1 polymer ?
#
loop_
_entity_poly.entity_id
_entity_poly.type
_entity_poly.pdbx_seq_one_letter_code
_entity_poly.pdbx_strand_id
1 'polypeptide(L)'
;FNAKNYNSMFREMRRKRQLLPQAESVAILEKMTNGILALHGDEGYPYAVPVSYVYADGKIYFHSAMKGHKVDAIVRNEKVSFCVVEQDDIKPAEFTTYFRSVIVFGRACILTDETEKRAALNLLADKYSPGEPSLSDEIAKGFGHLLMVRIDIKHMTGKESIELVREKSR
;
A
#
# COMPACT_ATOMS: atom_id res chain seq x y z
N PHE A 1 9.85 -30.64 25.69
CA PHE A 1 10.17 -30.41 24.27
C PHE A 1 9.72 -29.01 23.90
N ASN A 2 10.66 -28.08 23.78
CA ASN A 2 10.44 -26.70 23.37
C ASN A 2 10.04 -26.65 21.89
N ALA A 3 8.80 -26.30 21.60
CA ALA A 3 8.42 -25.84 20.28
C ALA A 3 9.15 -24.52 20.01
N LYS A 4 10.29 -24.59 19.31
CA LYS A 4 10.94 -23.42 18.75
C LYS A 4 9.96 -22.77 17.79
N ASN A 5 9.44 -21.59 18.14
CA ASN A 5 8.73 -20.70 17.25
C ASN A 5 9.52 -20.59 15.94
N TYR A 6 8.94 -21.06 14.84
CA TYR A 6 9.41 -20.73 13.51
C TYR A 6 9.34 -19.21 13.40
N ASN A 7 10.50 -18.58 13.43
CA ASN A 7 10.66 -17.14 13.31
C ASN A 7 9.83 -16.64 12.12
N SER A 8 8.81 -15.83 12.39
CA SER A 8 8.13 -15.07 11.37
C SER A 8 9.21 -14.36 10.53
N MET A 9 9.15 -14.47 9.20
CA MET A 9 10.06 -13.80 8.26
C MET A 9 10.12 -12.29 8.52
N PHE A 10 9.06 -11.74 9.09
CA PHE A 10 8.90 -10.31 9.36
C PHE A 10 9.02 -10.03 10.85
N ARG A 11 9.64 -8.90 11.17
CA ARG A 11 9.83 -8.45 12.54
C ARG A 11 8.50 -8.07 13.17
N GLU A 12 8.22 -8.54 14.40
CA GLU A 12 7.09 -8.10 15.19
C GLU A 12 7.21 -6.61 15.57
N MET A 13 6.07 -5.94 15.65
CA MET A 13 6.00 -4.57 16.14
C MET A 13 6.40 -4.49 17.62
N ARG A 14 7.38 -3.64 17.93
CA ARG A 14 7.86 -3.45 19.32
C ARG A 14 6.77 -2.93 20.26
N ARG A 15 5.98 -1.97 19.80
CA ARG A 15 4.91 -1.33 20.60
C ARG A 15 3.58 -2.03 20.35
N LYS A 16 3.43 -3.25 20.89
CA LYS A 16 2.26 -4.12 20.67
C LYS A 16 0.91 -3.48 21.03
N ARG A 17 0.87 -2.59 22.04
CA ARG A 17 -0.37 -1.87 22.44
C ARG A 17 -0.87 -0.88 21.38
N GLN A 18 0.00 -0.45 20.47
CA GLN A 18 -0.32 0.48 19.39
C GLN A 18 -0.65 -0.25 18.08
N LEU A 19 -0.62 -1.58 18.08
CA LEU A 19 -0.96 -2.39 16.91
C LEU A 19 -2.46 -2.30 16.63
N LEU A 20 -2.81 -1.91 15.41
CA LEU A 20 -4.18 -1.94 14.94
C LEU A 20 -4.63 -3.37 14.63
N PRO A 21 -5.91 -3.70 14.88
CA PRO A 21 -6.51 -4.92 14.35
C PRO A 21 -6.37 -4.99 12.82
N GLN A 22 -6.28 -6.21 12.30
CA GLN A 22 -6.16 -6.45 10.86
C GLN A 22 -7.26 -5.74 10.05
N ALA A 23 -8.51 -5.82 10.53
CA ALA A 23 -9.64 -5.19 9.86
C ALA A 23 -9.53 -3.66 9.78
N GLU A 24 -9.01 -3.00 10.83
CA GLU A 24 -8.77 -1.55 10.80
C GLU A 24 -7.65 -1.18 9.82
N SER A 25 -6.59 -2.01 9.74
CA SER A 25 -5.50 -1.80 8.77
C SER A 25 -6.00 -1.94 7.33
N VAL A 26 -6.87 -2.91 7.06
CA VAL A 26 -7.53 -3.07 5.75
C VAL A 26 -8.40 -1.86 5.43
N ALA A 27 -9.22 -1.41 6.38
CA ALA A 27 -10.09 -0.24 6.19
C ALA A 27 -9.29 1.04 5.85
N ILE A 28 -8.10 1.22 6.44
CA ILE A 28 -7.20 2.31 6.08
C ILE A 28 -6.73 2.17 4.62
N LEU A 29 -6.31 0.98 4.20
CA LEU A 29 -5.88 0.75 2.81
C LEU A 29 -7.02 0.97 1.80
N GLU A 30 -8.24 0.60 2.14
CA GLU A 30 -9.42 0.82 1.29
C GLU A 30 -9.77 2.30 1.16
N LYS A 31 -9.72 3.02 2.28
CA LYS A 31 -10.12 4.44 2.36
C LYS A 31 -9.14 5.39 1.70
N MET A 32 -7.84 5.19 1.93
CA MET A 32 -6.82 6.14 1.51
C MET A 32 -6.53 6.03 0.01
N THR A 33 -6.18 7.15 -0.60
CA THR A 33 -5.98 7.27 -2.06
C THR A 33 -4.51 7.34 -2.47
N ASN A 34 -3.61 7.63 -1.53
CA ASN A 34 -2.19 7.78 -1.78
C ASN A 34 -1.37 6.94 -0.81
N GLY A 35 -0.30 6.34 -1.30
CA GLY A 35 0.67 5.64 -0.50
C GLY A 35 2.08 5.80 -1.06
N ILE A 36 3.07 5.53 -0.23
CA ILE A 36 4.48 5.59 -0.60
C ILE A 36 4.97 4.17 -0.89
N LEU A 37 5.37 3.94 -2.13
CA LEU A 37 6.01 2.71 -2.57
C LEU A 37 7.52 2.83 -2.37
N ALA A 38 8.10 1.93 -1.59
CA ALA A 38 9.54 1.85 -1.35
C ALA A 38 10.14 0.64 -2.09
N LEU A 39 11.17 0.90 -2.85
CA LEU A 39 11.82 0.00 -3.80
C LEU A 39 13.34 -0.02 -3.57
N HIS A 40 13.98 -1.05 -4.11
CA HIS A 40 15.43 -1.08 -4.25
C HIS A 40 15.84 -0.21 -5.45
N GLY A 41 16.32 1.01 -5.17
CA GLY A 41 16.75 1.97 -6.19
C GLY A 41 18.16 1.68 -6.73
N ASP A 42 18.69 2.63 -7.50
CA ASP A 42 20.02 2.57 -8.07
C ASP A 42 21.08 2.87 -7.01
N GLU A 43 22.31 2.41 -7.23
CA GLU A 43 23.49 2.65 -6.37
C GLU A 43 23.26 2.27 -4.89
N GLY A 44 22.33 1.34 -4.62
CA GLY A 44 22.00 0.91 -3.26
C GLY A 44 21.10 1.86 -2.48
N TYR A 45 20.65 2.95 -3.09
CA TYR A 45 19.71 3.86 -2.44
C TYR A 45 18.31 3.25 -2.38
N PRO A 46 17.61 3.29 -1.21
CA PRO A 46 16.19 3.07 -1.17
C PRO A 46 15.45 4.14 -2.00
N TYR A 47 14.55 3.69 -2.87
CA TYR A 47 13.75 4.59 -3.69
C TYR A 47 12.31 4.60 -3.20
N ALA A 48 11.82 5.76 -2.77
CA ALA A 48 10.46 5.96 -2.27
C ALA A 48 9.70 6.91 -3.20
N VAL A 49 8.52 6.47 -3.68
CA VAL A 49 7.70 7.24 -4.61
C VAL A 49 6.23 7.20 -4.22
N PRO A 50 5.52 8.36 -4.19
CA PRO A 50 4.09 8.38 -3.97
C PRO A 50 3.35 7.83 -5.19
N VAL A 51 2.30 7.04 -4.93
CA VAL A 51 1.43 6.50 -5.98
C VAL A 51 -0.03 6.50 -5.53
N SER A 52 -0.93 6.77 -6.47
CA SER A 52 -2.35 6.49 -6.31
C SER A 52 -2.59 4.99 -6.49
N TYR A 53 -3.41 4.39 -5.62
CA TYR A 53 -3.57 2.95 -5.57
C TYR A 53 -5.00 2.53 -5.23
N VAL A 54 -5.29 1.25 -5.45
CA VAL A 54 -6.48 0.58 -4.91
C VAL A 54 -6.07 -0.69 -4.18
N TYR A 55 -6.72 -0.96 -3.05
CA TYR A 55 -6.62 -2.21 -2.33
C TYR A 55 -7.80 -3.12 -2.71
N ALA A 56 -7.54 -4.39 -2.97
CA ALA A 56 -8.56 -5.42 -3.16
C ALA A 56 -8.00 -6.80 -2.77
N ASP A 57 -8.71 -7.50 -1.91
CA ASP A 57 -8.45 -8.91 -1.56
C ASP A 57 -6.98 -9.24 -1.25
N GLY A 58 -6.35 -8.47 -0.36
CA GLY A 58 -4.96 -8.70 0.04
C GLY A 58 -3.92 -8.28 -1.00
N LYS A 59 -4.32 -7.48 -1.98
CA LYS A 59 -3.47 -6.97 -3.06
C LYS A 59 -3.60 -5.45 -3.16
N ILE A 60 -2.53 -4.81 -3.58
CA ILE A 60 -2.51 -3.38 -3.92
C ILE A 60 -2.23 -3.28 -5.42
N TYR A 61 -3.03 -2.47 -6.12
CA TYR A 61 -2.85 -2.22 -7.54
C TYR A 61 -2.60 -0.74 -7.79
N PHE A 62 -1.70 -0.44 -8.71
CA PHE A 62 -1.47 0.91 -9.22
C PHE A 62 -1.03 0.87 -10.68
N HIS A 63 -1.22 1.97 -11.40
CA HIS A 63 -0.75 2.09 -12.78
C HIS A 63 0.61 2.79 -12.84
N SER A 64 1.35 2.53 -13.91
CA SER A 64 2.63 3.16 -14.20
C SER A 64 2.78 3.39 -15.69
N ALA A 65 3.64 4.34 -16.06
CA ALA A 65 4.14 4.44 -17.43
C ALA A 65 4.89 3.16 -17.81
N MET A 66 5.03 2.92 -19.13
CA MET A 66 5.68 1.72 -19.68
C MET A 66 7.16 1.61 -19.32
N LYS A 67 7.83 2.70 -18.96
CA LYS A 67 9.26 2.78 -18.65
C LYS A 67 9.49 3.74 -17.47
N GLY A 68 10.63 3.58 -16.82
CA GLY A 68 11.11 4.49 -15.77
C GLY A 68 11.66 3.77 -14.56
N HIS A 69 12.30 4.52 -13.67
CA HIS A 69 13.02 4.02 -12.50
C HIS A 69 12.21 3.02 -11.68
N LYS A 70 10.92 3.31 -11.43
CA LYS A 70 10.02 2.43 -10.69
C LYS A 70 9.85 1.07 -11.37
N VAL A 71 9.67 1.05 -12.69
CA VAL A 71 9.51 -0.18 -13.47
C VAL A 71 10.80 -1.00 -13.45
N ASP A 72 11.93 -0.35 -13.69
CA ASP A 72 13.25 -1.00 -13.70
C ASP A 72 13.58 -1.58 -12.32
N ALA A 73 13.24 -0.87 -11.24
CA ALA A 73 13.45 -1.32 -9.87
C ALA A 73 12.61 -2.58 -9.55
N ILE A 74 11.33 -2.61 -9.96
CA ILE A 74 10.44 -3.77 -9.77
C ILE A 74 10.96 -4.99 -10.53
N VAL A 75 11.38 -4.80 -11.77
CA VAL A 75 11.94 -5.89 -12.61
C VAL A 75 13.20 -6.50 -11.98
N ARG A 76 14.06 -5.66 -11.38
CA ARG A 76 15.28 -6.13 -10.72
C ARG A 76 15.01 -6.82 -9.38
N ASN A 77 14.05 -6.32 -8.62
CA ASN A 77 13.72 -6.87 -7.29
C ASN A 77 12.24 -6.65 -6.98
N GLU A 78 11.52 -7.76 -6.92
CA GLU A 78 10.08 -7.77 -6.63
C GLU A 78 9.71 -7.41 -5.18
N LYS A 79 10.66 -7.47 -4.24
CA LYS A 79 10.40 -7.18 -2.82
C LYS A 79 10.25 -5.68 -2.61
N VAL A 80 9.09 -5.30 -2.10
CA VAL A 80 8.72 -3.90 -1.87
C VAL A 80 8.12 -3.72 -0.49
N SER A 81 8.12 -2.48 -0.02
CA SER A 81 7.23 -2.06 1.04
C SER A 81 6.34 -0.91 0.59
N PHE A 82 5.18 -0.80 1.25
CA PHE A 82 4.19 0.22 0.92
C PHE A 82 3.68 0.83 2.23
N CYS A 83 3.68 2.15 2.31
CA CYS A 83 3.28 2.87 3.51
C CYS A 83 2.11 3.81 3.20
N VAL A 84 1.08 3.74 4.05
CA VAL A 84 -0.08 4.63 3.98
C VAL A 84 -0.22 5.33 5.32
N VAL A 85 -0.35 6.65 5.30
CA VAL A 85 -0.64 7.48 6.47
C VAL A 85 -2.09 7.93 6.39
N GLU A 86 -2.92 7.52 7.34
CA GLU A 86 -4.32 7.93 7.43
C GLU A 86 -4.48 9.21 8.23
N GLN A 87 -3.72 9.32 9.33
CA GLN A 87 -3.81 10.44 10.25
C GLN A 87 -2.42 10.91 10.64
N ASP A 88 -2.24 12.22 10.66
CA ASP A 88 -1.04 12.92 11.13
C ASP A 88 -1.48 14.27 11.72
N ASP A 89 -1.95 14.23 12.98
CA ASP A 89 -2.58 15.37 13.65
C ASP A 89 -1.73 15.82 14.84
N ILE A 90 -1.03 16.93 14.65
CA ILE A 90 -0.13 17.52 15.65
C ILE A 90 -0.95 18.14 16.78
N LYS A 91 -0.66 17.78 18.01
CA LYS A 91 -1.24 18.36 19.25
C LYS A 91 -0.15 19.14 20.00
N PRO A 92 0.07 20.42 19.70
CA PRO A 92 1.17 21.18 20.27
C PRO A 92 1.13 21.28 21.80
N ALA A 93 -0.06 21.43 22.37
CA ALA A 93 -0.24 21.53 23.83
C ALA A 93 0.08 20.22 24.57
N GLU A 94 0.05 19.09 23.87
CA GLU A 94 0.33 17.75 24.41
C GLU A 94 1.72 17.24 24.03
N PHE A 95 2.47 18.01 23.24
CA PHE A 95 3.80 17.66 22.71
C PHE A 95 3.80 16.29 22.02
N THR A 96 2.74 15.98 21.24
CA THR A 96 2.55 14.69 20.57
C THR A 96 1.88 14.84 19.21
N THR A 97 1.88 13.75 18.45
CA THR A 97 1.15 13.61 17.19
C THR A 97 0.19 12.43 17.30
N TYR A 98 -1.07 12.67 17.01
CA TYR A 98 -2.07 11.62 16.88
C TYR A 98 -1.99 11.05 15.46
N PHE A 99 -1.46 9.85 15.31
CA PHE A 99 -1.21 9.26 14.01
C PHE A 99 -1.84 7.88 13.85
N ARG A 100 -2.17 7.55 12.62
CA ARG A 100 -2.53 6.19 12.17
C ARG A 100 -1.88 5.92 10.83
N SER A 101 -1.24 4.77 10.70
CA SER A 101 -0.56 4.37 9.46
C SER A 101 -0.55 2.85 9.30
N VAL A 102 -0.36 2.41 8.05
CA VAL A 102 -0.20 1.01 7.70
C VAL A 102 1.09 0.84 6.92
N ILE A 103 1.87 -0.19 7.28
CA ILE A 103 3.05 -0.61 6.52
C ILE A 103 2.79 -2.03 6.00
N VAL A 104 3.00 -2.19 4.70
CA VAL A 104 2.89 -3.45 3.98
C VAL A 104 4.26 -3.87 3.48
N PHE A 105 4.58 -5.16 3.61
CA PHE A 105 5.66 -5.81 2.88
C PHE A 105 5.03 -6.79 1.88
N GLY A 106 5.51 -6.76 0.65
CA GLY A 106 4.93 -7.58 -0.40
C GLY A 106 5.88 -7.83 -1.58
N ARG A 107 5.32 -8.46 -2.59
CA ARG A 107 6.00 -8.68 -3.87
C ARG A 107 5.24 -7.98 -4.97
N ALA A 108 5.92 -7.09 -5.67
CA ALA A 108 5.37 -6.39 -6.82
C ALA A 108 5.59 -7.19 -8.11
N CYS A 109 4.59 -7.24 -8.97
CA CYS A 109 4.71 -7.75 -10.31
C CYS A 109 3.97 -6.89 -11.31
N ILE A 110 4.51 -6.81 -12.53
CA ILE A 110 3.85 -6.17 -13.66
C ILE A 110 2.86 -7.17 -14.25
N LEU A 111 1.60 -6.78 -14.38
CA LEU A 111 0.56 -7.65 -14.91
C LEU A 111 0.72 -7.85 -16.41
N THR A 112 0.78 -9.11 -16.83
CA THR A 112 0.83 -9.52 -18.24
C THR A 112 -0.49 -10.10 -18.74
N ASP A 113 -1.33 -10.62 -17.81
CA ASP A 113 -2.67 -11.08 -18.16
C ASP A 113 -3.60 -9.89 -18.38
N GLU A 114 -4.18 -9.79 -19.59
CA GLU A 114 -5.03 -8.67 -19.96
C GLU A 114 -6.35 -8.61 -19.17
N THR A 115 -6.87 -9.77 -18.76
CA THR A 115 -8.11 -9.84 -17.97
C THR A 115 -7.88 -9.27 -16.58
N GLU A 116 -6.80 -9.68 -15.90
CA GLU A 116 -6.43 -9.12 -14.59
C GLU A 116 -6.05 -7.64 -14.70
N LYS A 117 -5.30 -7.26 -15.73
CA LYS A 117 -4.94 -5.87 -15.99
C LYS A 117 -6.18 -4.99 -16.12
N ARG A 118 -7.19 -5.44 -16.88
CA ARG A 118 -8.45 -4.72 -17.07
C ARG A 118 -9.25 -4.63 -15.76
N ALA A 119 -9.35 -5.73 -15.03
CA ALA A 119 -10.04 -5.74 -13.74
C ALA A 119 -9.41 -4.77 -12.74
N ALA A 120 -8.07 -4.77 -12.64
CA ALA A 120 -7.33 -3.86 -11.77
C ALA A 120 -7.50 -2.37 -12.17
N LEU A 121 -7.52 -2.09 -13.47
CA LEU A 121 -7.75 -0.74 -13.98
C LEU A 121 -9.17 -0.26 -13.69
N ASN A 122 -10.17 -1.14 -13.81
CA ASN A 122 -11.54 -0.82 -13.44
C ASN A 122 -11.66 -0.50 -11.93
N LEU A 123 -11.01 -1.28 -11.05
CA LEU A 123 -10.97 -0.99 -9.61
C LEU A 123 -10.38 0.40 -9.31
N LEU A 124 -9.30 0.78 -10.00
CA LEU A 124 -8.74 2.13 -9.89
C LEU A 124 -9.73 3.19 -10.37
N ALA A 125 -10.34 2.96 -11.52
CA ALA A 125 -11.29 3.86 -12.12
C ALA A 125 -12.51 4.10 -11.22
N ASP A 126 -13.10 3.05 -10.68
CA ASP A 126 -14.23 3.12 -9.76
C ASP A 126 -13.88 3.90 -8.47
N LYS A 127 -12.65 3.78 -8.00
CA LYS A 127 -12.19 4.51 -6.81
C LYS A 127 -11.96 6.00 -7.07
N TYR A 128 -11.39 6.37 -8.23
CA TYR A 128 -10.92 7.73 -8.49
C TYR A 128 -11.85 8.55 -9.38
N SER A 129 -12.67 7.89 -10.19
CA SER A 129 -13.58 8.53 -11.14
C SER A 129 -14.95 7.84 -11.16
N PRO A 130 -15.60 7.70 -9.99
CA PRO A 130 -16.88 6.99 -9.92
C PRO A 130 -17.95 7.70 -10.74
N GLY A 131 -18.61 6.97 -11.64
CA GLY A 131 -19.74 7.50 -12.43
C GLY A 131 -19.38 8.45 -13.57
N GLU A 132 -18.10 8.62 -13.91
CA GLU A 132 -17.67 9.43 -15.04
C GLU A 132 -18.10 8.80 -16.38
N PRO A 133 -18.92 9.48 -17.19
CA PRO A 133 -19.47 8.90 -18.43
C PRO A 133 -18.40 8.53 -19.47
N SER A 134 -17.27 9.25 -19.50
CA SER A 134 -16.17 9.04 -20.44
C SER A 134 -15.18 7.96 -20.00
N LEU A 135 -15.38 7.36 -18.81
CA LEU A 135 -14.40 6.47 -18.19
C LEU A 135 -14.03 5.27 -19.05
N SER A 136 -15.03 4.61 -19.68
CA SER A 136 -14.80 3.46 -20.55
C SER A 136 -13.93 3.81 -21.77
N ASP A 137 -14.14 4.99 -22.36
CA ASP A 137 -13.38 5.47 -23.51
C ASP A 137 -11.94 5.82 -23.11
N GLU A 138 -11.75 6.45 -21.95
CA GLU A 138 -10.42 6.78 -21.44
C GLU A 138 -9.63 5.51 -21.09
N ILE A 139 -10.27 4.52 -20.49
CA ILE A 139 -9.65 3.20 -20.24
C ILE A 139 -9.25 2.55 -21.57
N ALA A 140 -10.14 2.55 -22.57
CA ALA A 140 -9.86 1.94 -23.86
C ALA A 140 -8.66 2.60 -24.56
N LYS A 141 -8.60 3.94 -24.55
CA LYS A 141 -7.47 4.70 -25.13
C LYS A 141 -6.15 4.47 -24.39
N GLY A 142 -6.19 4.43 -23.07
CA GLY A 142 -5.00 4.32 -22.21
C GLY A 142 -4.45 2.90 -22.06
N PHE A 143 -5.27 1.87 -22.27
CA PHE A 143 -4.96 0.48 -21.90
C PHE A 143 -3.64 -0.06 -22.49
N GLY A 144 -3.34 0.27 -23.73
CA GLY A 144 -2.11 -0.14 -24.41
C GLY A 144 -0.85 0.67 -24.04
N HIS A 145 -1.02 1.79 -23.32
CA HIS A 145 0.05 2.76 -23.04
C HIS A 145 0.44 2.83 -21.57
N LEU A 146 -0.14 1.97 -20.71
CA LEU A 146 0.19 1.88 -19.29
C LEU A 146 0.49 0.47 -18.86
N LEU A 147 1.24 0.36 -17.77
CA LEU A 147 1.43 -0.87 -17.01
C LEU A 147 0.51 -0.85 -15.78
N MET A 148 -0.03 -2.01 -15.45
CA MET A 148 -0.61 -2.25 -14.13
C MET A 148 0.36 -3.07 -13.30
N VAL A 149 0.57 -2.64 -12.08
CA VAL A 149 1.40 -3.33 -11.09
C VAL A 149 0.52 -3.83 -9.97
N ARG A 150 0.73 -5.08 -9.58
CA ARG A 150 0.12 -5.72 -8.40
C ARG A 150 1.18 -5.92 -7.34
N ILE A 151 0.87 -5.59 -6.10
CA ILE A 151 1.64 -5.99 -4.92
C ILE A 151 0.85 -7.07 -4.19
N ASP A 152 1.39 -8.29 -4.16
CA ASP A 152 0.87 -9.37 -3.32
C ASP A 152 1.35 -9.15 -1.88
N ILE A 153 0.43 -8.83 -0.97
CA ILE A 153 0.75 -8.56 0.43
C ILE A 153 1.21 -9.84 1.12
N LYS A 154 2.39 -9.80 1.73
CA LYS A 154 2.97 -10.91 2.52
C LYS A 154 2.89 -10.65 4.02
N HIS A 155 2.94 -9.38 4.40
CA HIS A 155 2.83 -8.96 5.79
C HIS A 155 2.31 -7.53 5.85
N MET A 156 1.44 -7.25 6.81
CA MET A 156 0.87 -5.93 7.03
C MET A 156 0.75 -5.65 8.51
N THR A 157 1.13 -4.44 8.92
CA THR A 157 0.93 -3.94 10.28
C THR A 157 0.37 -2.53 10.23
N GLY A 158 -0.73 -2.33 10.94
CA GLY A 158 -1.25 -1.00 11.25
C GLY A 158 -0.77 -0.53 12.61
N LYS A 159 -0.56 0.77 12.75
CA LYS A 159 -0.12 1.40 13.99
C LYS A 159 -0.88 2.69 14.24
N GLU A 160 -1.26 2.90 15.51
CA GLU A 160 -1.81 4.18 15.97
C GLU A 160 -1.02 4.74 17.16
N SER A 161 -1.19 6.04 17.44
CA SER A 161 -0.58 6.67 18.60
C SER A 161 -1.16 6.11 19.90
N ILE A 162 -0.40 6.18 20.98
CA ILE A 162 -0.83 5.64 22.29
C ILE A 162 -2.02 6.43 22.86
N GLU A 163 -2.17 7.68 22.47
CA GLU A 163 -3.27 8.55 22.86
C GLU A 163 -4.59 8.03 22.31
N LEU A 164 -4.63 7.67 21.01
CA LEU A 164 -5.80 7.07 20.38
C LEU A 164 -6.19 5.73 21.02
N VAL A 165 -5.18 4.92 21.39
CA VAL A 165 -5.44 3.67 22.14
C VAL A 165 -6.13 3.95 23.48
N ARG A 166 -5.68 4.99 24.20
CA ARG A 166 -6.27 5.37 25.50
C ARG A 166 -7.69 5.92 25.36
N GLU A 167 -7.96 6.68 24.30
CA GLU A 167 -9.31 7.20 24.01
C GLU A 167 -10.33 6.07 23.77
N LYS A 168 -9.94 5.04 23.01
CA LYS A 168 -10.78 3.86 22.78
C LYS A 168 -11.09 3.03 24.05
N SER A 169 -10.28 3.20 25.09
CA SER A 169 -10.39 2.44 26.35
C SER A 169 -11.23 3.16 27.42
N ARG A 170 -11.73 4.34 27.13
CA ARG A 170 -12.63 5.14 27.99
C ARG A 170 -14.09 4.95 27.62
#